data_4cd3f0e0ed5ed8bae70dfbc94aa60c5c
#
_entry.id   4cd3f0e0ed5ed8bae70dfbc94aa60c5c
#
_cell.length_a   1.000
_cell.length_b   1.000
_cell.length_c   1.000
_cell.angle_alpha   90.00
_cell.angle_beta   90.00
_cell.angle_gamma   90.00
#
_symmetry.space_group_name_H-M   'P 1'
#
loop_
_entity.id
_entity.type
_entity.pdbx_description
1 polymer ?
#
loop_
_entity_poly.entity_id
_entity_poly.type
_entity_poly.pdbx_seq_one_letter_code
_entity_poly.pdbx_strand_id
1 'polypeptide(L)'
;MGRIVLDRNYGFAGGYNRALEYLDADYFILLNSDVETPAGWVEPLVETLDRDRTVAAVAPKLLSLVEPARFEYAGASGGFIDYLGYPFCRGRILQCVERDEGQYDDARDDFLGERRCFLLPGRSISGIGRFRRGFFRPHGGDRPLLADATGRLPGA
;
A
#
# COMPACT_ATOMS: atom_id res chain seq x y z
N MET A 1 22.44 2.35 -10.06
CA MET A 1 21.06 1.88 -9.88
C MET A 1 20.88 0.59 -10.67
N GLY A 2 20.51 -0.52 -10.00
CA GLY A 2 20.31 -1.81 -10.65
C GLY A 2 18.86 -1.92 -11.19
N ARG A 3 18.68 -2.66 -12.28
CA ARG A 3 17.36 -2.98 -12.84
C ARG A 3 17.24 -4.50 -12.98
N ILE A 4 16.13 -5.06 -12.48
CA ILE A 4 15.79 -6.46 -12.65
C ILE A 4 14.79 -6.58 -13.81
N VAL A 5 15.13 -7.40 -14.79
CA VAL A 5 14.24 -7.70 -15.93
C VAL A 5 13.86 -9.17 -15.84
N LEU A 6 12.57 -9.45 -15.73
CA LEU A 6 12.06 -10.81 -15.71
C LEU A 6 11.90 -11.34 -17.14
N ASP A 7 12.07 -12.65 -17.32
CA ASP A 7 12.02 -13.35 -18.61
C ASP A 7 10.62 -13.38 -19.23
N ARG A 8 9.57 -13.19 -18.42
CA ARG A 8 8.17 -13.16 -18.85
C ARG A 8 7.28 -12.42 -17.85
N ASN A 9 6.03 -12.17 -18.21
CA ASN A 9 5.03 -11.65 -17.30
C ASN A 9 4.53 -12.74 -16.35
N TYR A 10 4.79 -12.59 -15.06
CA TYR A 10 4.34 -13.47 -13.98
C TYR A 10 3.06 -12.98 -13.30
N GLY A 11 2.44 -11.91 -13.82
CA GLY A 11 1.37 -11.18 -13.16
C GLY A 11 1.88 -10.40 -11.94
N PHE A 12 0.99 -9.69 -11.26
CA PHE A 12 1.36 -8.79 -10.17
C PHE A 12 2.11 -9.53 -9.05
N ALA A 13 1.44 -10.45 -8.33
CA ALA A 13 2.04 -11.17 -7.21
C ALA A 13 3.27 -12.01 -7.61
N GLY A 14 3.22 -12.65 -8.78
CA GLY A 14 4.34 -13.42 -9.28
C GLY A 14 5.54 -12.57 -9.65
N GLY A 15 5.32 -11.39 -10.23
CA GLY A 15 6.36 -10.43 -10.57
C GLY A 15 7.09 -9.93 -9.33
N TYR A 16 6.35 -9.45 -8.32
CA TYR A 16 6.95 -9.02 -7.06
C TYR A 16 7.70 -10.15 -6.35
N ASN A 17 7.10 -11.34 -6.24
CA ASN A 17 7.78 -12.49 -5.62
C ASN A 17 9.11 -12.83 -6.30
N ARG A 18 9.16 -12.75 -7.62
CA ARG A 18 10.38 -12.96 -8.37
C ARG A 18 11.40 -11.85 -8.19
N ALA A 19 10.96 -10.59 -8.24
CA ALA A 19 11.86 -9.46 -8.07
C ALA A 19 12.50 -9.45 -6.67
N LEU A 20 11.72 -9.74 -5.65
CA LEU A 20 12.19 -9.78 -4.25
C LEU A 20 13.24 -10.87 -3.99
N GLU A 21 13.28 -11.94 -4.78
CA GLU A 21 14.34 -12.98 -4.69
C GLU A 21 15.75 -12.43 -4.99
N TYR A 22 15.85 -11.31 -5.69
CA TYR A 22 17.11 -10.67 -6.10
C TYR A 22 17.47 -9.43 -5.28
N LEU A 23 16.65 -9.09 -4.29
CA LEU A 23 16.79 -7.86 -3.52
C LEU A 23 17.06 -8.19 -2.06
N ASP A 24 18.05 -7.53 -1.49
CA ASP A 24 18.33 -7.50 -0.06
C ASP A 24 18.32 -6.03 0.38
N ALA A 25 17.34 -5.67 1.20
CA ALA A 25 17.14 -4.31 1.68
C ALA A 25 16.36 -4.30 3.00
N ASP A 26 16.60 -3.27 3.80
CA ASP A 26 15.88 -3.05 5.06
C ASP A 26 14.42 -2.68 4.83
N TYR A 27 14.13 -1.98 3.72
CA TYR A 27 12.80 -1.53 3.34
C TYR A 27 12.52 -1.75 1.86
N PHE A 28 11.28 -2.04 1.53
CA PHE A 28 10.78 -2.19 0.18
C PHE A 28 9.62 -1.24 -0.08
N ILE A 29 9.67 -0.52 -1.19
CA ILE A 29 8.57 0.30 -1.66
C ILE A 29 7.91 -0.40 -2.83
N LEU A 30 6.62 -0.67 -2.72
CA LEU A 30 5.79 -1.09 -3.84
C LEU A 30 5.07 0.16 -4.35
N LEU A 31 5.43 0.59 -5.55
CA LEU A 31 4.97 1.84 -6.13
C LEU A 31 4.43 1.59 -7.53
N ASN A 32 3.22 2.06 -7.81
CA ASN A 32 2.69 2.06 -9.16
C ASN A 32 3.41 3.10 -10.03
N SER A 33 3.47 2.84 -11.32
CA SER A 33 4.14 3.71 -12.29
C SER A 33 3.39 5.02 -12.59
N ASP A 34 2.15 5.14 -12.13
CA ASP A 34 1.26 6.30 -12.29
C ASP A 34 1.18 7.19 -11.04
N VAL A 35 2.17 7.10 -10.16
CA VAL A 35 2.28 7.91 -8.94
C VAL A 35 3.43 8.89 -9.06
N GLU A 36 3.19 10.15 -8.78
CA GLU A 36 4.22 11.17 -8.61
C GLU A 36 4.55 11.35 -7.12
N THR A 37 5.83 11.44 -6.80
CA THR A 37 6.30 11.51 -5.42
C THR A 37 7.05 12.82 -5.16
N PRO A 38 6.68 13.58 -4.11
CA PRO A 38 7.45 14.77 -3.70
C PRO A 38 8.78 14.37 -3.04
N ALA A 39 9.71 15.32 -2.93
CA ALA A 39 10.91 15.08 -2.14
C ALA A 39 10.57 14.89 -0.65
N GLY A 40 11.30 14.01 0.03
CA GLY A 40 11.13 13.78 1.47
C GLY A 40 9.90 12.97 1.88
N TRP A 41 9.26 12.27 0.96
CA TRP A 41 8.05 11.50 1.26
C TRP A 41 8.32 10.13 1.92
N VAL A 42 9.53 9.60 1.75
CA VAL A 42 9.89 8.27 2.28
C VAL A 42 10.24 8.34 3.76
N GLU A 43 10.91 9.39 4.19
CA GLU A 43 11.45 9.53 5.53
C GLU A 43 10.40 9.37 6.63
N PRO A 44 9.22 10.01 6.59
CA PRO A 44 8.18 9.83 7.60
C PRO A 44 7.62 8.40 7.65
N LEU A 45 7.59 7.71 6.51
CA LEU A 45 7.14 6.32 6.43
C LEU A 45 8.14 5.38 7.11
N VAL A 46 9.44 5.57 6.86
CA VAL A 46 10.51 4.83 7.53
C VAL A 46 10.49 5.08 9.04
N GLU A 47 10.39 6.34 9.47
CA GLU A 47 10.30 6.69 10.89
C GLU A 47 9.12 5.99 11.59
N THR A 48 7.99 5.87 10.91
CA THR A 48 6.81 5.16 11.45
C THR A 48 7.11 3.67 11.67
N LEU A 49 7.74 3.02 10.70
CA LEU A 49 8.13 1.61 10.79
C LEU A 49 9.23 1.34 11.83
N ASP A 50 10.12 2.31 12.04
CA ASP A 50 11.18 2.19 13.04
C ASP A 50 10.67 2.43 14.46
N ARG A 51 9.68 3.32 14.60
CA ARG A 51 9.07 3.63 15.89
C ARG A 51 8.23 2.49 16.42
N ASP A 52 7.51 1.80 15.56
CA ASP A 52 6.66 0.66 15.94
C ASP A 52 6.95 -0.56 15.05
N ARG A 53 7.65 -1.53 15.64
CA ARG A 53 8.02 -2.77 14.94
C ARG A 53 6.87 -3.74 14.72
N THR A 54 5.71 -3.52 15.31
CA THR A 54 4.50 -4.32 15.06
C THR A 54 3.81 -3.92 13.76
N VAL A 55 4.11 -2.74 13.22
CA VAL A 55 3.58 -2.28 11.93
C VAL A 55 4.22 -3.07 10.80
N ALA A 56 3.39 -3.72 10.00
CA ALA A 56 3.81 -4.56 8.88
C ALA A 56 4.02 -3.77 7.59
N ALA A 57 3.28 -2.70 7.40
CA ALA A 57 3.38 -1.81 6.23
C ALA A 57 2.81 -0.43 6.56
N VAL A 58 3.28 0.60 5.87
CA VAL A 58 2.71 1.95 5.91
C VAL A 58 2.44 2.45 4.50
N ALA A 59 1.37 3.21 4.34
CA ALA A 59 1.00 3.85 3.09
C ALA A 59 0.85 5.36 3.31
N PRO A 60 1.30 6.18 2.35
CA PRO A 60 1.04 7.62 2.40
C PRO A 60 -0.41 7.91 2.02
N LYS A 61 -0.89 9.06 2.44
CA LYS A 61 -2.08 9.68 1.88
C LYS A 61 -1.85 10.00 0.39
N LEU A 62 -2.84 9.74 -0.46
CA LEU A 62 -2.77 10.00 -1.90
C LEU A 62 -3.72 11.12 -2.32
N LEU A 63 -3.19 12.07 -3.07
CA LEU A 63 -3.95 13.17 -3.67
C LEU A 63 -4.12 12.96 -5.18
N SER A 64 -5.15 13.55 -5.73
CA SER A 64 -5.41 13.51 -7.17
C SER A 64 -4.37 14.33 -7.93
N LEU A 65 -3.79 13.76 -9.00
CA LEU A 65 -2.91 14.53 -9.90
C LEU A 65 -3.68 15.57 -10.72
N VAL A 66 -4.98 15.34 -10.97
CA VAL A 66 -5.82 16.25 -11.75
C VAL A 66 -6.35 17.40 -10.89
N GLU A 67 -6.74 17.11 -9.65
CA GLU A 67 -7.22 18.08 -8.67
C GLU A 67 -6.39 17.95 -7.37
N PRO A 68 -5.18 18.52 -7.29
CA PRO A 68 -4.25 18.30 -6.17
C PRO A 68 -4.78 18.71 -4.78
N ALA A 69 -5.86 19.47 -4.73
CA ALA A 69 -6.53 19.82 -3.49
C ALA A 69 -7.56 18.77 -3.03
N ARG A 70 -7.69 17.63 -3.72
CA ARG A 70 -8.60 16.54 -3.40
C ARG A 70 -7.85 15.24 -3.20
N PHE A 71 -8.46 14.36 -2.45
CA PHE A 71 -7.95 12.97 -2.32
C PHE A 71 -8.05 12.23 -3.65
N GLU A 72 -7.19 11.23 -3.81
CA GLU A 72 -7.27 10.32 -4.92
C GLU A 72 -8.48 9.38 -4.76
N TYR A 73 -9.20 9.12 -5.87
CA TYR A 73 -10.46 8.38 -5.84
C TYR A 73 -10.33 6.93 -5.34
N ALA A 74 -9.25 6.24 -5.66
CA ALA A 74 -9.15 4.79 -5.44
C ALA A 74 -8.52 4.40 -4.08
N GLY A 75 -7.99 5.33 -3.31
CA GLY A 75 -7.29 4.99 -2.06
C GLY A 75 -7.36 6.08 -1.00
N ALA A 76 -7.39 7.33 -1.45
CA ALA A 76 -7.54 8.49 -0.58
C ALA A 76 -6.59 8.47 0.64
N SER A 77 -7.09 8.28 1.86
CA SER A 77 -6.35 8.26 3.11
C SER A 77 -6.70 7.02 3.95
N GLY A 78 -6.60 5.85 3.33
CA GLY A 78 -6.84 4.56 3.96
C GLY A 78 -8.26 4.02 3.79
N GLY A 79 -8.39 2.70 3.84
CA GLY A 79 -9.63 1.97 3.66
C GLY A 79 -10.06 1.23 4.92
N PHE A 80 -11.33 1.32 5.23
CA PHE A 80 -11.94 0.81 6.45
C PHE A 80 -13.16 -0.06 6.13
N ILE A 81 -13.62 -0.79 7.12
CA ILE A 81 -14.89 -1.53 7.06
C ILE A 81 -15.75 -1.07 8.24
N ASP A 82 -17.01 -0.79 7.99
CA ASP A 82 -17.95 -0.48 9.06
C ASP A 82 -18.45 -1.77 9.78
N TYR A 83 -19.26 -1.58 10.81
CA TYR A 83 -19.77 -2.69 11.62
C TYR A 83 -20.77 -3.61 10.86
N LEU A 84 -21.26 -3.19 9.70
CA LEU A 84 -22.10 -3.99 8.80
C LEU A 84 -21.28 -4.71 7.72
N GLY A 85 -19.97 -4.47 7.64
CA GLY A 85 -19.08 -5.04 6.64
C GLY A 85 -18.97 -4.24 5.35
N TYR A 86 -19.47 -3.02 5.29
CA TYR A 86 -19.34 -2.15 4.12
C TYR A 86 -17.96 -1.46 4.09
N PRO A 87 -17.21 -1.58 2.99
CA PRO A 87 -15.93 -0.91 2.85
C PRO A 87 -16.13 0.58 2.53
N PHE A 88 -15.30 1.42 3.15
CA PHE A 88 -15.23 2.85 2.87
C PHE A 88 -13.80 3.37 2.98
N CYS A 89 -13.53 4.55 2.44
CA CYS A 89 -12.23 5.22 2.53
C CYS A 89 -12.39 6.58 3.21
N ARG A 90 -11.41 6.97 4.03
CA ARG A 90 -11.30 8.36 4.47
C ARG A 90 -11.01 9.22 3.24
N GLY A 91 -11.67 10.37 3.14
CA GLY A 91 -11.56 11.27 2.00
C GLY A 91 -12.48 10.93 0.83
N ARG A 92 -13.27 9.82 0.92
CA ARG A 92 -14.23 9.47 -0.12
C ARG A 92 -15.42 8.67 0.40
N ILE A 93 -16.60 9.09 0.04
CA ILE A 93 -17.86 8.34 0.23
C ILE A 93 -18.54 8.19 -1.13
N LEU A 94 -18.63 6.96 -1.63
CA LEU A 94 -19.16 6.64 -2.97
C LEU A 94 -18.47 7.48 -4.06
N GLN A 95 -19.22 8.39 -4.70
CA GLN A 95 -18.72 9.27 -5.76
C GLN A 95 -18.22 10.63 -5.25
N CYS A 96 -18.46 10.92 -3.98
CA CYS A 96 -18.02 12.17 -3.38
C CYS A 96 -16.59 12.04 -2.86
N VAL A 97 -15.66 12.78 -3.47
CA VAL A 97 -14.27 12.89 -3.04
C VAL A 97 -14.10 14.22 -2.29
N GLU A 98 -13.58 14.15 -1.09
CA GLU A 98 -13.36 15.33 -0.24
C GLU A 98 -12.14 16.13 -0.71
N ARG A 99 -12.09 17.40 -0.29
CA ARG A 99 -10.86 18.18 -0.34
C ARG A 99 -9.97 17.79 0.82
N ASP A 100 -8.67 17.82 0.60
CA ASP A 100 -7.69 17.67 1.66
C ASP A 100 -7.50 19.01 2.37
N GLU A 101 -7.94 19.07 3.61
CA GLU A 101 -7.81 20.21 4.52
C GLU A 101 -6.97 19.82 5.76
N GLY A 102 -6.21 18.72 5.67
CA GLY A 102 -5.44 18.15 6.77
C GLY A 102 -6.27 17.31 7.75
N GLN A 103 -7.54 17.05 7.47
CA GLN A 103 -8.46 16.32 8.35
C GLN A 103 -8.06 14.85 8.58
N TYR A 104 -7.19 14.32 7.73
CA TYR A 104 -6.69 12.94 7.80
C TYR A 104 -5.15 12.87 7.80
N ASP A 105 -4.50 13.82 8.46
CA ASP A 105 -3.03 13.80 8.64
C ASP A 105 -2.58 12.89 9.78
N ASP A 106 -3.53 12.38 10.56
CA ASP A 106 -3.26 11.42 11.63
C ASP A 106 -2.99 10.01 11.08
N ALA A 107 -1.93 9.38 11.59
CA ALA A 107 -1.66 7.98 11.29
C ALA A 107 -2.70 7.07 11.95
N ARG A 108 -3.25 6.13 11.20
CA ARG A 108 -4.21 5.14 11.69
C ARG A 108 -3.99 3.77 11.08
N ASP A 109 -4.36 2.74 11.83
CA ASP A 109 -4.46 1.39 11.31
C ASP A 109 -5.48 1.34 10.17
N ASP A 110 -5.11 0.70 9.07
CA ASP A 110 -5.88 0.60 7.84
C ASP A 110 -6.29 -0.86 7.60
N PHE A 111 -7.55 -1.09 7.29
CA PHE A 111 -8.08 -2.43 7.04
C PHE A 111 -7.87 -2.89 5.58
N LEU A 112 -7.96 -2.00 4.62
CA LEU A 112 -7.95 -2.38 3.19
C LEU A 112 -6.62 -2.12 2.50
N GLY A 113 -5.68 -1.44 3.13
CA GLY A 113 -4.36 -1.07 2.60
C GLY A 113 -4.42 -0.27 1.29
N GLU A 114 -3.61 0.76 1.18
CA GLU A 114 -3.43 1.47 -0.09
C GLU A 114 -2.63 0.60 -1.06
N ARG A 115 -3.02 0.57 -2.33
CA ARG A 115 -2.43 -0.34 -3.32
C ARG A 115 -1.49 0.32 -4.30
N ARG A 116 -1.52 1.64 -4.41
CA ARG A 116 -0.71 2.39 -5.37
C ARG A 116 0.68 2.66 -4.84
N CYS A 117 0.80 2.81 -3.52
CA CYS A 117 2.07 3.05 -2.85
C CYS A 117 2.02 2.53 -1.42
N PHE A 118 2.94 1.67 -1.07
CA PHE A 118 3.18 1.32 0.34
C PHE A 118 4.62 0.90 0.57
N LEU A 119 5.10 1.17 1.77
CA LEU A 119 6.41 0.82 2.28
C LEU A 119 6.27 -0.32 3.28
N LEU A 120 7.11 -1.33 3.18
CA LEU A 120 7.19 -2.41 4.16
C LEU A 120 8.64 -2.72 4.53
N PRO A 121 8.88 -3.09 5.78
CA PRO A 121 10.22 -3.51 6.21
C PRO A 121 10.54 -4.91 5.67
N GLY A 122 11.81 -5.20 5.46
CA GLY A 122 12.29 -6.49 4.97
C GLY A 122 11.82 -7.69 5.82
N ARG A 123 11.68 -7.49 7.14
CA ARG A 123 11.10 -8.49 8.06
C ARG A 123 9.68 -8.91 7.70
N SER A 124 8.86 -8.00 7.14
CA SER A 124 7.51 -8.32 6.69
C SER A 124 7.52 -9.27 5.50
N ILE A 125 8.43 -9.06 4.55
CA ILE A 125 8.61 -9.96 3.40
C ILE A 125 8.98 -11.37 3.87
N SER A 126 9.93 -11.48 4.79
CA SER A 126 10.37 -12.75 5.35
C SER A 126 9.28 -13.46 6.15
N GLY A 127 8.45 -12.71 6.89
CA GLY A 127 7.37 -13.24 7.72
C GLY A 127 6.12 -13.66 6.93
N ILE A 128 5.75 -12.91 5.90
CA ILE A 128 4.59 -13.20 5.03
C ILE A 128 4.93 -14.33 4.03
N GLY A 129 6.20 -14.57 3.76
CA GLY A 129 6.69 -15.55 2.79
C GLY A 129 6.56 -15.02 1.36
N ARG A 130 5.44 -15.26 0.70
CA ARG A 130 5.22 -14.83 -0.70
C ARG A 130 3.82 -14.27 -0.90
N PHE A 131 3.70 -13.28 -1.77
CA PHE A 131 2.39 -12.79 -2.20
C PHE A 131 1.58 -13.94 -2.81
N ARG A 132 0.37 -14.18 -2.32
CA ARG A 132 -0.44 -15.32 -2.76
C ARG A 132 -0.98 -15.09 -4.17
N ARG A 133 -0.67 -15.98 -5.10
CA ARG A 133 -1.15 -15.93 -6.49
C ARG A 133 -2.67 -16.09 -6.63
N GLY A 134 -3.32 -16.74 -5.66
CA GLY A 134 -4.76 -17.05 -5.74
C GLY A 134 -5.71 -15.89 -5.48
N PHE A 135 -5.22 -14.72 -5.05
CA PHE A 135 -6.03 -13.52 -4.85
C PHE A 135 -6.22 -12.68 -6.12
N PHE A 136 -5.61 -13.10 -7.23
CA PHE A 136 -5.70 -12.41 -8.51
C PHE A 136 -6.53 -13.22 -9.51
N ARG A 137 -7.80 -12.89 -9.66
CA ARG A 137 -8.55 -13.23 -10.87
C ARG A 137 -8.45 -12.04 -11.84
N PRO A 138 -8.07 -12.27 -13.11
CA PRO A 138 -8.08 -11.24 -14.12
C PRO A 138 -9.52 -10.92 -14.52
N HIS A 139 -10.08 -9.89 -13.92
CA HIS A 139 -11.26 -9.20 -14.44
C HIS A 139 -10.98 -7.72 -14.26
N GLY A 140 -10.94 -6.99 -15.35
CA GLY A 140 -10.62 -5.59 -15.54
C GLY A 140 -10.74 -4.73 -14.27
N GLY A 141 -9.63 -4.50 -13.58
CA GLY A 141 -9.58 -3.81 -12.31
C GLY A 141 -9.01 -4.66 -11.15
N ASP A 142 -8.01 -5.48 -11.43
CA ASP A 142 -7.44 -6.45 -10.49
C ASP A 142 -6.74 -5.84 -9.30
N ARG A 143 -7.12 -6.29 -8.13
CA ARG A 143 -6.74 -5.73 -6.84
C ARG A 143 -6.22 -6.79 -5.88
N PRO A 144 -4.96 -6.69 -5.39
CA PRO A 144 -4.45 -7.59 -4.35
C PRO A 144 -4.92 -7.22 -2.95
N LEU A 145 -5.31 -8.21 -2.18
CA LEU A 145 -5.43 -8.11 -0.73
C LEU A 145 -4.10 -8.53 -0.11
N LEU A 146 -3.55 -7.70 0.75
CA LEU A 146 -2.33 -7.95 1.49
C LEU A 146 -2.66 -8.17 2.96
N ALA A 147 -1.99 -9.15 3.57
CA ALA A 147 -1.96 -9.48 5.00
C ALA A 147 -3.33 -9.67 5.68
N ASP A 148 -3.33 -9.94 6.96
CA ASP A 148 -4.55 -9.96 7.72
C ASP A 148 -5.18 -8.56 7.85
N ALA A 149 -6.40 -8.54 8.33
CA ALA A 149 -7.22 -7.33 8.41
C ALA A 149 -6.67 -6.22 9.35
N THR A 150 -5.56 -6.44 10.01
CA THR A 150 -5.01 -5.49 10.99
C THR A 150 -3.73 -4.81 10.52
N GLY A 151 -3.16 -5.24 9.38
CA GLY A 151 -1.86 -4.74 8.92
C GLY A 151 -0.70 -5.14 9.83
N ARG A 152 -0.92 -6.01 10.82
CA ARG A 152 0.09 -6.48 11.77
C ARG A 152 0.62 -7.86 11.41
N LEU A 153 1.84 -8.13 11.82
CA LEU A 153 2.45 -9.45 11.63
C LEU A 153 1.80 -10.47 12.57
N PRO A 154 1.46 -11.69 12.13
CA PRO A 154 0.98 -12.74 13.00
C PRO A 154 2.07 -13.14 14.01
N GLY A 155 1.76 -13.08 15.29
CA GLY A 155 2.63 -13.53 16.38
C GLY A 155 3.54 -12.49 17.01
N ALA A 156 3.26 -11.18 16.85
CA ALA A 156 3.87 -10.10 17.62
C ALA A 156 3.16 -9.87 18.94
#